data_83eb9590f41892efe90120d688fedcb9
#
_entry.id   83eb9590f41892efe90120d688fedcb9
#
_cell.length_a   1.000
_cell.length_b   1.000
_cell.length_c   1.000
_cell.angle_alpha   90.00
_cell.angle_beta   90.00
_cell.angle_gamma   90.00
#
_symmetry.space_group_name_H-M   'P 1'
#
loop_
_entity.id
_entity.type
_entity.pdbx_description
1 polymer ?
#
loop_
_entity_poly.entity_id
_entity_poly.type
_entity_poly.pdbx_seq_one_letter_code
_entity_poly.pdbx_strand_id
1 'polypeptide(L)'
;MDYSKLSDFEINVAVFEAIHNGSPDYKEGENGDMVFVSFEGDIVNGDAVEVEVERGSFNPCANPADAWPIITENNISIILDNPSMPCATDNARDLFDDAGQNVGVAYDNPLRAAMIVFLMMQD
;
A
#
# COMPACT_ATOMS: atom_id res chain seq x y z
N MET A 1 -2.86 -13.84 -7.44
CA MET A 1 -1.67 -13.06 -7.83
C MET A 1 -0.65 -13.10 -6.71
N ASP A 2 0.63 -13.16 -7.05
CA ASP A 2 1.70 -13.12 -6.05
C ASP A 2 2.15 -11.67 -5.84
N TYR A 3 1.57 -11.04 -4.85
CA TYR A 3 1.87 -9.63 -4.55
C TYR A 3 3.30 -9.44 -4.01
N SER A 4 3.94 -10.50 -3.52
CA SER A 4 5.30 -10.40 -2.98
C SER A 4 6.34 -10.01 -4.04
N LYS A 5 6.03 -10.19 -5.30
CA LYS A 5 6.91 -9.84 -6.43
C LYS A 5 6.75 -8.41 -6.91
N LEU A 6 5.77 -7.69 -6.41
CA LEU A 6 5.55 -6.30 -6.78
C LEU A 6 6.50 -5.37 -6.02
N SER A 7 6.84 -4.25 -6.61
CA SER A 7 7.58 -3.20 -5.90
C SER A 7 6.68 -2.53 -4.86
N ASP A 8 7.29 -1.82 -3.92
CA ASP A 8 6.53 -1.04 -2.95
C ASP A 8 5.60 -0.04 -3.64
N PHE A 9 6.09 0.62 -4.69
CA PHE A 9 5.27 1.55 -5.46
C PHE A 9 4.04 0.86 -6.05
N GLU A 10 4.23 -0.30 -6.67
CA GLU A 10 3.13 -1.06 -7.27
C GLU A 10 2.11 -1.49 -6.22
N ILE A 11 2.58 -1.92 -5.05
CA ILE A 11 1.68 -2.27 -3.94
C ILE A 11 0.93 -1.04 -3.44
N ASN A 12 1.62 0.10 -3.25
CA ASN A 12 1.00 1.33 -2.79
C ASN A 12 -0.11 1.79 -3.75
N VAL A 13 0.14 1.74 -5.05
CA VAL A 13 -0.86 2.10 -6.06
C VAL A 13 -2.06 1.15 -6.01
N ALA A 14 -1.80 -0.17 -5.93
CA ALA A 14 -2.88 -1.15 -5.87
C ALA A 14 -3.74 -0.96 -4.63
N VAL A 15 -3.13 -0.67 -3.48
CA VAL A 15 -3.85 -0.41 -2.23
C VAL A 15 -4.73 0.85 -2.37
N PHE A 16 -4.17 1.93 -2.91
CA PHE A 16 -4.93 3.16 -3.09
C PHE A 16 -6.14 2.93 -4.00
N GLU A 17 -5.93 2.27 -5.13
CA GLU A 17 -7.01 2.00 -6.08
C GLU A 17 -8.09 1.09 -5.49
N ALA A 18 -7.70 0.13 -4.66
CA ALA A 18 -8.66 -0.74 -3.98
C ALA A 18 -9.55 0.03 -2.99
N ILE A 19 -8.97 1.01 -2.28
CA ILE A 19 -9.71 1.82 -1.32
C ILE A 19 -10.64 2.82 -2.01
N HIS A 20 -10.17 3.44 -3.10
CA HIS A 20 -10.84 4.59 -3.72
C HIS A 20 -11.47 4.29 -5.08
N ASN A 21 -11.40 3.06 -5.58
CA ASN A 21 -11.90 2.67 -6.89
C ASN A 21 -11.28 3.48 -8.04
N GLY A 22 -10.00 3.77 -7.94
CA GLY A 22 -9.27 4.53 -8.92
C GLY A 22 -8.25 5.44 -8.25
N SER A 23 -7.57 6.23 -9.05
CA SER A 23 -6.54 7.13 -8.54
C SER A 23 -6.50 8.42 -9.34
N PRO A 24 -6.13 9.55 -8.70
CA PRO A 24 -5.78 10.76 -9.43
C PRO A 24 -4.46 10.56 -10.17
N ASP A 25 -4.02 11.58 -10.87
CA ASP A 25 -2.70 11.54 -11.50
C ASP A 25 -1.62 11.38 -10.43
N TYR A 26 -0.64 10.54 -10.70
CA TYR A 26 0.44 10.24 -9.78
C TYR A 26 1.72 9.89 -10.52
N LYS A 27 2.83 9.93 -9.80
CA LYS A 27 4.12 9.44 -10.27
C LYS A 27 4.82 8.68 -9.15
N GLU A 28 5.83 7.91 -9.51
CA GLU A 28 6.68 7.26 -8.51
C GLU A 28 7.66 8.25 -7.91
N GLY A 29 7.64 8.37 -6.59
CA GLY A 29 8.59 9.18 -5.85
C GLY A 29 9.77 8.36 -5.36
N GLU A 30 10.64 9.00 -4.58
CA GLU A 30 11.72 8.31 -3.90
C GLU A 30 11.14 7.32 -2.90
N ASN A 31 11.81 6.21 -2.65
CA ASN A 31 11.40 5.19 -1.68
C ASN A 31 10.05 4.50 -1.98
N GLY A 32 9.62 4.52 -3.24
CA GLY A 32 8.40 3.83 -3.64
C GLY A 32 7.11 4.60 -3.36
N ASP A 33 7.20 5.86 -2.99
CA ASP A 33 6.01 6.69 -2.73
C ASP A 33 5.15 6.80 -3.99
N MET A 34 3.83 6.74 -3.80
CA MET A 34 2.85 7.17 -4.79
C MET A 34 2.66 8.68 -4.59
N VAL A 35 3.23 9.48 -5.47
CA VAL A 35 3.19 10.95 -5.35
C VAL A 35 2.06 11.50 -6.21
N PHE A 36 1.10 12.18 -5.58
CA PHE A 36 -0.01 12.78 -6.28
C PHE A 36 0.42 14.07 -6.96
N VAL A 37 0.02 14.22 -8.20
CA VAL A 37 0.38 15.41 -8.99
C VAL A 37 -0.85 16.03 -9.61
N SER A 38 -0.78 17.34 -9.85
CA SER A 38 -1.73 18.05 -10.69
C SER A 38 -0.96 18.92 -11.66
N PHE A 39 -1.61 19.30 -12.74
CA PHE A 39 -0.99 20.15 -13.74
C PHE A 39 -1.75 21.48 -13.76
N GLU A 40 -1.02 22.58 -13.52
CA GLU A 40 -1.59 23.91 -13.48
C GLU A 40 -1.06 24.72 -14.65
N GLY A 41 -1.94 25.50 -15.28
CA GLY A 41 -1.54 26.43 -16.31
C GLY A 41 -0.83 27.63 -15.70
N ASP A 42 0.27 28.02 -16.32
CA ASP A 42 1.02 29.21 -15.93
C ASP A 42 1.48 29.95 -17.18
N ILE A 43 1.86 31.18 -17.02
CA ILE A 43 2.41 31.98 -18.11
C ILE A 43 3.86 32.31 -17.78
N VAL A 44 4.77 31.78 -18.62
CA VAL A 44 6.21 32.03 -18.49
C VAL A 44 6.70 32.68 -19.75
N ASN A 45 7.26 33.88 -19.62
CA ASN A 45 7.76 34.68 -20.77
C ASN A 45 6.70 34.92 -21.87
N GLY A 46 5.41 35.03 -21.47
CA GLY A 46 4.31 35.24 -22.39
C GLY A 46 3.73 33.97 -23.01
N ASP A 47 4.30 32.80 -22.72
CA ASP A 47 3.82 31.52 -23.23
C ASP A 47 3.05 30.74 -22.15
N ALA A 48 1.93 30.13 -22.55
CA ALA A 48 1.18 29.26 -21.66
C ALA A 48 1.92 27.94 -21.53
N VAL A 49 2.19 27.53 -20.26
CA VAL A 49 2.85 26.27 -19.95
C VAL A 49 2.06 25.54 -18.87
N GLU A 50 2.14 24.21 -18.88
CA GLU A 50 1.64 23.40 -17.77
C GLU A 50 2.77 23.15 -16.80
N VAL A 51 2.49 23.35 -15.50
CA VAL A 51 3.44 23.12 -14.41
C VAL A 51 2.91 21.98 -13.57
N GLU A 52 3.76 20.97 -13.36
CA GLU A 52 3.45 19.86 -12.47
C GLU A 52 3.57 20.34 -11.02
N VAL A 53 2.53 20.09 -10.23
CA VAL A 53 2.50 20.43 -8.81
C VAL A 53 2.27 19.15 -8.01
N GLU A 54 3.14 18.87 -7.06
CA GLU A 54 2.98 17.75 -6.16
C GLU A 54 1.97 18.09 -5.06
N ARG A 55 0.99 17.21 -4.85
CA ARG A 55 -0.14 17.44 -3.93
C ARG A 55 -0.11 16.57 -2.69
N GLY A 56 0.89 15.73 -2.53
CA GLY A 56 1.03 14.84 -1.41
C GLY A 56 1.53 13.48 -1.84
N SER A 57 1.62 12.55 -0.90
CA SER A 57 2.13 11.22 -1.20
C SER A 57 1.41 10.17 -0.35
N PHE A 58 1.51 8.91 -0.80
CA PHE A 58 0.92 7.77 -0.12
C PHE A 58 1.90 6.60 -0.20
N ASN A 59 2.32 6.09 0.96
CA ASN A 59 3.29 5.00 1.02
C ASN A 59 3.03 4.09 2.22
N PRO A 60 1.93 3.33 2.23
CA PRO A 60 1.64 2.46 3.37
C PRO A 60 2.64 1.33 3.55
N CYS A 61 3.43 0.98 2.52
CA CYS A 61 4.48 -0.03 2.68
C CYS A 61 5.61 0.43 3.61
N ALA A 62 5.80 1.73 3.79
CA ALA A 62 6.90 2.25 4.59
C ALA A 62 6.46 3.28 5.64
N ASN A 63 5.29 3.89 5.49
CA ASN A 63 4.82 4.94 6.38
C ASN A 63 3.69 4.41 7.28
N PRO A 64 3.92 4.26 8.60
CA PRO A 64 2.89 3.78 9.51
C PRO A 64 1.62 4.63 9.54
N ALA A 65 1.74 5.94 9.35
CA ALA A 65 0.58 6.82 9.35
C ALA A 65 -0.36 6.52 8.18
N ASP A 66 0.19 6.11 7.04
CA ASP A 66 -0.63 5.70 5.88
C ASP A 66 -1.18 4.28 6.04
N ALA A 67 -0.42 3.40 6.69
CA ALA A 67 -0.78 1.99 6.84
C ALA A 67 -1.78 1.74 7.97
N TRP A 68 -1.66 2.45 9.08
CA TRP A 68 -2.41 2.15 10.31
C TRP A 68 -3.93 2.18 10.12
N PRO A 69 -4.53 3.17 9.45
CA PRO A 69 -5.98 3.13 9.22
C PRO A 69 -6.42 1.90 8.43
N ILE A 70 -5.62 1.47 7.46
CA ILE A 70 -5.93 0.28 6.64
C ILE A 70 -5.88 -0.98 7.52
N ILE A 71 -4.85 -1.09 8.34
CA ILE A 71 -4.65 -2.23 9.25
C ILE A 71 -5.81 -2.34 10.23
N THR A 72 -6.18 -1.23 10.87
CA THR A 72 -7.22 -1.25 11.90
C THR A 72 -8.62 -1.42 11.33
N GLU A 73 -8.93 -0.80 10.21
CA GLU A 73 -10.25 -0.92 9.58
C GLU A 73 -10.50 -2.32 9.01
N ASN A 74 -9.45 -3.04 8.64
CA ASN A 74 -9.57 -4.37 8.05
C ASN A 74 -9.21 -5.49 9.02
N ASN A 75 -8.94 -5.16 10.28
CA ASN A 75 -8.63 -6.14 11.34
C ASN A 75 -7.44 -7.04 10.98
N ILE A 76 -6.41 -6.43 10.40
CA ILE A 76 -5.18 -7.13 10.04
C ILE A 76 -4.28 -7.19 11.26
N SER A 77 -3.72 -8.37 11.54
CA SER A 77 -2.78 -8.57 12.63
C SER A 77 -1.36 -8.62 12.10
N ILE A 78 -0.44 -8.02 12.85
CA ILE A 78 0.99 -8.08 12.56
C ILE A 78 1.64 -8.89 13.65
N ILE A 79 2.42 -9.91 13.27
CA ILE A 79 3.07 -10.82 14.20
C ILE A 79 4.57 -10.60 14.14
N LEU A 80 5.15 -10.17 15.24
CA LEU A 80 6.54 -9.79 15.34
C LEU A 80 7.34 -10.65 16.32
N ASP A 81 6.75 -11.74 16.82
CA ASP A 81 7.41 -12.58 17.82
C ASP A 81 8.56 -13.41 17.26
N ASN A 82 8.71 -13.47 15.97
CA ASN A 82 9.87 -14.07 15.32
C ASN A 82 10.55 -13.01 14.43
N PRO A 83 11.65 -12.39 14.88
CA PRO A 83 12.25 -11.28 14.14
C PRO A 83 12.85 -11.67 12.78
N SER A 84 13.11 -12.95 12.56
CA SER A 84 13.57 -13.42 11.24
C SER A 84 12.43 -13.72 10.28
N MET A 85 11.19 -13.75 10.75
CA MET A 85 10.01 -14.04 9.95
C MET A 85 8.81 -13.17 10.36
N PRO A 86 8.93 -11.85 10.30
CA PRO A 86 7.76 -11.02 10.56
C PRO A 86 6.67 -11.30 9.52
N CYS A 87 5.42 -11.27 9.94
CA CYS A 87 4.32 -11.52 9.02
C CYS A 87 3.08 -10.72 9.41
N ALA A 88 2.13 -10.66 8.47
CA ALA A 88 0.80 -10.13 8.72
C ALA A 88 -0.22 -11.17 8.28
N THR A 89 -1.41 -11.12 8.87
CA THR A 89 -2.48 -12.06 8.54
C THR A 89 -3.83 -11.43 8.87
N ASP A 90 -4.87 -11.85 8.16
CA ASP A 90 -6.24 -11.47 8.47
C ASP A 90 -6.88 -12.38 9.54
N ASN A 91 -6.19 -13.42 9.98
CA ASN A 91 -6.71 -14.35 10.96
C ASN A 91 -5.59 -14.94 11.83
N ALA A 92 -5.06 -14.14 12.74
CA ALA A 92 -3.96 -14.57 13.61
C ALA A 92 -4.37 -15.67 14.58
N ARG A 93 -5.64 -15.74 14.96
CA ARG A 93 -6.12 -16.73 15.94
C ARG A 93 -6.19 -18.13 15.36
N ASP A 94 -6.48 -18.24 14.07
CA ASP A 94 -6.64 -19.51 13.38
C ASP A 94 -5.60 -19.70 12.28
N LEU A 95 -4.39 -19.12 12.49
CA LEU A 95 -3.32 -19.13 11.50
C LEU A 95 -2.94 -20.54 11.05
N PHE A 96 -3.07 -21.51 11.96
CA PHE A 96 -2.72 -22.90 11.70
C PHE A 96 -3.95 -23.81 11.73
N ASP A 97 -5.11 -23.27 11.35
CA ASP A 97 -6.34 -24.07 11.32
C ASP A 97 -6.24 -25.16 10.25
N ASP A 98 -6.35 -26.42 10.71
CA ASP A 98 -6.29 -27.58 9.83
C ASP A 98 -7.55 -27.75 8.96
N ALA A 99 -8.59 -26.95 9.18
CA ALA A 99 -9.83 -27.00 8.41
C ALA A 99 -9.70 -26.40 7.02
N GLY A 100 -8.53 -25.88 6.64
CA GLY A 100 -8.30 -25.35 5.31
C GLY A 100 -8.96 -24.01 5.05
N GLN A 101 -9.29 -23.26 6.10
CA GLN A 101 -9.80 -21.90 5.94
C GLN A 101 -8.73 -21.04 5.25
N ASN A 102 -9.14 -20.29 4.25
CA ASN A 102 -8.22 -19.40 3.57
C ASN A 102 -7.81 -18.29 4.51
N VAL A 103 -6.60 -18.40 5.04
CA VAL A 103 -5.99 -17.37 5.87
C VAL A 103 -5.01 -16.61 5.00
N GLY A 104 -5.22 -15.33 4.84
CA GLY A 104 -4.26 -14.47 4.17
C GLY A 104 -3.05 -14.28 5.05
N VAL A 105 -1.89 -14.72 4.60
CA VAL A 105 -0.64 -14.56 5.33
C VAL A 105 0.42 -14.04 4.38
N ALA A 106 1.15 -13.03 4.81
CA ALA A 106 2.29 -12.51 4.06
C ALA A 106 3.49 -12.39 4.99
N TYR A 107 4.63 -12.88 4.52
CA TYR A 107 5.91 -12.81 5.24
C TYR A 107 6.79 -11.76 4.56
N ASP A 108 6.98 -10.64 5.22
CA ASP A 108 7.76 -9.52 4.69
C ASP A 108 7.98 -8.53 5.84
N ASN A 109 8.59 -7.36 5.57
CA ASN A 109 8.58 -6.33 6.59
C ASN A 109 7.12 -6.01 6.97
N PRO A 110 6.87 -5.59 8.23
CA PRO A 110 5.51 -5.60 8.76
C PRO A 110 4.49 -4.77 7.99
N LEU A 111 4.85 -3.57 7.56
CA LEU A 111 3.90 -2.70 6.86
C LEU A 111 3.62 -3.22 5.45
N ARG A 112 4.67 -3.63 4.73
CA ARG A 112 4.50 -4.23 3.41
C ARG A 112 3.67 -5.51 3.49
N ALA A 113 3.95 -6.36 4.48
CA ALA A 113 3.20 -7.60 4.71
C ALA A 113 1.71 -7.29 4.94
N ALA A 114 1.40 -6.29 5.76
CA ALA A 114 0.01 -5.90 6.02
C ALA A 114 -0.70 -5.42 4.74
N MET A 115 0.00 -4.68 3.89
CA MET A 115 -0.57 -4.21 2.63
C MET A 115 -0.82 -5.36 1.66
N ILE A 116 0.09 -6.34 1.61
CA ILE A 116 -0.12 -7.55 0.81
C ILE A 116 -1.35 -8.31 1.31
N VAL A 117 -1.50 -8.48 2.61
CA VAL A 117 -2.69 -9.14 3.18
C VAL A 117 -3.96 -8.38 2.80
N PHE A 118 -3.94 -7.05 2.90
CA PHE A 118 -5.10 -6.24 2.49
C PHE A 118 -5.49 -6.52 1.04
N LEU A 119 -4.52 -6.58 0.13
CA LEU A 119 -4.79 -6.87 -1.28
C LEU A 119 -5.33 -8.28 -1.48
N MET A 120 -4.79 -9.26 -0.74
CA MET A 120 -5.30 -10.63 -0.79
C MET A 120 -6.76 -10.72 -0.35
N MET A 121 -7.17 -9.89 0.60
CA MET A 121 -8.55 -9.84 1.07
C MET A 121 -9.51 -9.27 0.02
N GLN A 122 -9.00 -8.54 -0.97
CA GLN A 122 -9.83 -7.98 -2.05
C GLN A 122 -10.06 -8.97 -3.19
N ASP A 123 -9.30 -10.01 -3.28
CA ASP A 123 -9.39 -11.02 -4.35
C ASP A 123 -10.62 -11.92 -4.21
#